data_8d20a08169a016762f5e7e36a5905d43
#
_entry.id   8d20a08169a016762f5e7e36a5905d43
#
_cell.length_a   1.000
_cell.length_b   1.000
_cell.length_c   1.000
_cell.angle_alpha   90.00
_cell.angle_beta   90.00
_cell.angle_gamma   90.00
#
_symmetry.space_group_name_H-M   'P 1'
#
loop_
_entity.id
_entity.type
_entity.pdbx_description
1 polymer ?
#
loop_
_entity_poly.entity_id
_entity_poly.type
_entity_poly.pdbx_seq_one_letter_code
_entity_poly.pdbx_strand_id
1 'polypeptide(L)'
;MHKVELKEVGLDIGLAFAKHFYKTDYLHYGYWTKGLTVEPANVFEAQENYANFLLEHFPKGVTSVLDVGCGSGKFAEKMLDAGFKVDCVSPSPNLTKHVKARIGNRSEIFECRYEDLSTNKSYDLILCSESFQYLLLEKAMDKTQSILNDKGHLLICDFFQRNVSGKSPVSGGHKIERFLNYMKTQPFTQIIDKDITRETSPSLDIMRDLIQEVIFPTWNIMAYYMTSNYPRFSRLFSFVFRKKIAQAHRKYFSGGTSGEQFAHFKTYRLFLYQKNN
;
A
#
# COMPACT_ATOMS: atom_id res chain seq x y z
N MET A 1 19.27 8.93 -17.84
CA MET A 1 18.73 7.61 -17.43
C MET A 1 18.01 7.78 -16.11
N HIS A 2 16.73 7.48 -16.05
CA HIS A 2 15.96 7.49 -14.81
C HIS A 2 16.49 6.37 -13.88
N LYS A 3 16.81 6.70 -12.63
CA LYS A 3 17.34 5.73 -11.67
C LYS A 3 16.16 4.98 -11.07
N VAL A 4 16.06 3.69 -11.35
CA VAL A 4 15.00 2.84 -10.80
C VAL A 4 15.20 2.69 -9.29
N GLU A 5 14.18 2.99 -8.51
CA GLU A 5 14.20 2.84 -7.05
C GLU A 5 13.94 1.37 -6.65
N LEU A 6 14.64 0.91 -5.60
CA LEU A 6 14.46 -0.46 -5.09
C LEU A 6 13.01 -0.76 -4.68
N LYS A 7 12.27 0.27 -4.29
CA LYS A 7 10.85 0.17 -3.92
C LYS A 7 9.98 -0.18 -5.13
N GLU A 8 10.22 0.44 -6.30
CA GLU A 8 9.51 0.10 -7.55
C GLU A 8 9.75 -1.35 -7.94
N VAL A 9 11.03 -1.78 -7.92
CA VAL A 9 11.38 -3.19 -8.18
C VAL A 9 10.65 -4.13 -7.22
N GLY A 10 10.54 -3.77 -5.94
CA GLY A 10 9.82 -4.55 -4.94
C GLY A 10 8.33 -4.68 -5.24
N LEU A 11 7.67 -3.61 -5.71
CA LEU A 11 6.26 -3.62 -6.10
C LEU A 11 6.02 -4.47 -7.36
N ASP A 12 6.89 -4.37 -8.36
CA ASP A 12 6.79 -5.17 -9.59
C ASP A 12 6.98 -6.66 -9.32
N ILE A 13 7.97 -7.03 -8.49
CA ILE A 13 8.18 -8.41 -8.03
C ILE A 13 6.94 -8.89 -7.25
N GLY A 14 6.45 -8.07 -6.31
CA GLY A 14 5.26 -8.38 -5.53
C GLY A 14 4.04 -8.64 -6.42
N LEU A 15 3.81 -7.82 -7.44
CA LEU A 15 2.72 -8.00 -8.40
C LEU A 15 2.88 -9.30 -9.20
N ALA A 16 4.09 -9.62 -9.67
CA ALA A 16 4.34 -10.86 -10.40
C ALA A 16 4.07 -12.10 -9.54
N PHE A 17 4.51 -12.08 -8.26
CA PHE A 17 4.22 -13.13 -7.29
C PHE A 17 2.73 -13.25 -7.00
N ALA A 18 2.05 -12.14 -6.73
CA ALA A 18 0.62 -12.11 -6.43
C ALA A 18 -0.20 -12.70 -7.60
N LYS A 19 0.10 -12.31 -8.83
CA LYS A 19 -0.54 -12.85 -10.03
C LYS A 19 -0.37 -14.36 -10.17
N HIS A 20 0.83 -14.86 -9.95
CA HIS A 20 1.12 -16.28 -10.17
C HIS A 20 0.61 -17.15 -9.03
N PHE A 21 0.94 -16.82 -7.78
CA PHE A 21 0.67 -17.65 -6.62
C PHE A 21 -0.70 -17.42 -6.00
N TYR A 22 -1.14 -16.16 -5.90
CA TYR A 22 -2.39 -15.79 -5.25
C TYR A 22 -3.53 -15.49 -6.23
N LYS A 23 -3.25 -15.55 -7.55
CA LYS A 23 -4.22 -15.28 -8.63
C LYS A 23 -4.91 -13.92 -8.50
N THR A 24 -4.17 -12.94 -8.00
CA THR A 24 -4.67 -11.58 -7.75
C THR A 24 -3.75 -10.53 -8.37
N ASP A 25 -4.34 -9.39 -8.72
CA ASP A 25 -3.62 -8.20 -9.18
C ASP A 25 -3.62 -7.09 -8.11
N TYR A 26 -4.23 -7.31 -6.96
CA TYR A 26 -4.18 -6.38 -5.86
C TYR A 26 -2.79 -6.34 -5.22
N LEU A 27 -2.41 -5.15 -4.73
CA LEU A 27 -1.13 -4.94 -4.03
C LEU A 27 -1.32 -4.59 -2.55
N HIS A 28 -2.58 -4.43 -2.11
CA HIS A 28 -2.92 -4.13 -0.72
C HIS A 28 -3.05 -5.40 0.13
N TYR A 29 -3.07 -5.22 1.45
CA TYR A 29 -3.36 -6.28 2.40
C TYR A 29 -4.78 -6.82 2.20
N GLY A 30 -5.03 -8.03 2.69
CA GLY A 30 -6.37 -8.59 2.74
C GLY A 30 -7.15 -8.12 3.97
N TYR A 31 -8.47 -8.20 3.90
CA TYR A 31 -9.39 -8.09 5.02
C TYR A 31 -9.88 -9.51 5.38
N TRP A 32 -9.26 -10.07 6.41
CA TRP A 32 -9.51 -11.43 6.86
C TRP A 32 -10.75 -11.47 7.75
N THR A 33 -11.86 -11.86 7.19
CA THR A 33 -13.14 -11.97 7.90
C THR A 33 -13.13 -13.14 8.88
N LYS A 34 -14.01 -13.09 9.87
CA LYS A 34 -14.19 -14.21 10.81
C LYS A 34 -14.61 -15.48 10.05
N GLY A 35 -13.81 -16.53 10.15
CA GLY A 35 -14.06 -17.81 9.47
C GLY A 35 -13.27 -18.00 8.17
N LEU A 36 -12.64 -16.97 7.62
CA LEU A 36 -11.70 -17.12 6.53
C LEU A 36 -10.34 -17.59 7.07
N THR A 37 -9.91 -18.78 6.69
CA THR A 37 -8.62 -19.33 7.12
C THR A 37 -7.48 -18.50 6.55
N VAL A 38 -6.51 -18.14 7.41
CA VAL A 38 -5.31 -17.37 7.03
C VAL A 38 -4.30 -18.31 6.36
N GLU A 39 -4.39 -18.40 5.04
CA GLU A 39 -3.53 -19.22 4.21
C GLU A 39 -3.35 -18.63 2.81
N PRO A 40 -2.30 -18.99 2.06
CA PRO A 40 -2.01 -18.46 0.73
C PRO A 40 -3.17 -18.60 -0.28
N ALA A 41 -3.94 -19.69 -0.21
CA ALA A 41 -5.07 -19.95 -1.11
C ALA A 41 -6.19 -18.91 -0.97
N ASN A 42 -6.34 -18.31 0.20
CA ASN A 42 -7.41 -17.37 0.53
C ASN A 42 -6.99 -15.89 0.41
N VAL A 43 -5.76 -15.60 -0.04
CA VAL A 43 -5.27 -14.20 -0.19
C VAL A 43 -6.15 -13.42 -1.14
N PHE A 44 -6.54 -13.99 -2.28
CA PHE A 44 -7.41 -13.33 -3.25
C PHE A 44 -8.76 -12.94 -2.61
N GLU A 45 -9.40 -13.87 -1.89
CA GLU A 45 -10.68 -13.61 -1.22
C GLU A 45 -10.53 -12.52 -0.15
N ALA A 46 -9.47 -12.57 0.66
CA ALA A 46 -9.20 -11.55 1.66
C ALA A 46 -8.99 -10.16 1.03
N GLN A 47 -8.35 -10.09 -0.14
CA GLN A 47 -8.17 -8.83 -0.87
C GLN A 47 -9.47 -8.34 -1.52
N GLU A 48 -10.31 -9.23 -2.03
CA GLU A 48 -11.66 -8.87 -2.50
C GLU A 48 -12.53 -8.35 -1.35
N ASN A 49 -12.45 -8.97 -0.17
CA ASN A 49 -13.13 -8.51 1.04
C ASN A 49 -12.67 -7.09 1.44
N TYR A 50 -11.37 -6.81 1.32
CA TYR A 50 -10.86 -5.46 1.57
C TYR A 50 -11.38 -4.44 0.56
N ALA A 51 -11.39 -4.77 -0.73
CA ALA A 51 -11.93 -3.91 -1.77
C ALA A 51 -13.44 -3.64 -1.58
N ASN A 52 -14.22 -4.67 -1.21
CA ASN A 52 -15.64 -4.53 -0.89
C ASN A 52 -15.85 -3.66 0.35
N PHE A 53 -15.05 -3.91 1.40
CA PHE A 53 -15.07 -3.11 2.63
C PHE A 53 -14.84 -1.62 2.34
N LEU A 54 -13.93 -1.26 1.45
CA LEU A 54 -13.74 0.13 1.04
C LEU A 54 -14.98 0.71 0.35
N LEU A 55 -15.56 -0.03 -0.63
CA LEU A 55 -16.76 0.41 -1.36
C LEU A 55 -17.96 0.62 -0.43
N GLU A 56 -18.14 -0.24 0.58
CA GLU A 56 -19.20 -0.12 1.60
C GLU A 56 -19.10 1.18 2.44
N HIS A 57 -17.90 1.76 2.50
CA HIS A 57 -17.65 3.01 3.23
C HIS A 57 -17.65 4.25 2.33
N PHE A 58 -17.98 4.10 1.05
CA PHE A 58 -18.15 5.27 0.17
C PHE A 58 -19.41 6.03 0.55
N PRO A 59 -19.33 7.35 0.74
CA PRO A 59 -20.49 8.16 1.08
C PRO A 59 -21.56 8.11 -0.02
N LYS A 60 -22.83 8.20 0.37
CA LYS A 60 -23.93 8.29 -0.58
C LYS A 60 -23.79 9.55 -1.44
N GLY A 61 -24.06 9.42 -2.73
CA GLY A 61 -23.99 10.53 -3.69
C GLY A 61 -22.61 10.78 -4.29
N VAL A 62 -21.57 10.06 -3.88
CA VAL A 62 -20.28 10.07 -4.57
C VAL A 62 -20.44 9.51 -5.96
N THR A 63 -19.94 10.23 -6.96
CA THR A 63 -19.93 9.82 -8.37
C THR A 63 -18.54 9.87 -8.98
N SER A 64 -17.68 10.78 -8.50
CA SER A 64 -16.32 10.99 -9.00
C SER A 64 -15.28 10.71 -7.91
N VAL A 65 -14.30 9.88 -8.24
CA VAL A 65 -13.26 9.40 -7.32
C VAL A 65 -11.87 9.66 -7.91
N LEU A 66 -10.97 10.17 -7.10
CA LEU A 66 -9.54 10.17 -7.40
C LEU A 66 -8.85 9.09 -6.56
N ASP A 67 -8.34 8.06 -7.23
CA ASP A 67 -7.57 6.96 -6.59
C ASP A 67 -6.09 7.34 -6.51
N VAL A 68 -5.65 7.72 -5.32
CA VAL A 68 -4.28 8.17 -5.05
C VAL A 68 -3.41 6.98 -4.69
N GLY A 69 -2.46 6.65 -5.58
CA GLY A 69 -1.62 5.46 -5.43
C GLY A 69 -2.33 4.18 -5.87
N CYS A 70 -2.97 4.21 -7.02
CA CYS A 70 -3.86 3.19 -7.58
C CYS A 70 -3.24 1.79 -7.82
N GLY A 71 -1.96 1.58 -7.49
CA GLY A 71 -1.27 0.30 -7.63
C GLY A 71 -1.33 -0.25 -9.06
N SER A 72 -1.83 -1.47 -9.23
CA SER A 72 -2.03 -2.12 -10.52
C SER A 72 -3.29 -1.67 -11.28
N GLY A 73 -4.10 -0.79 -10.69
CA GLY A 73 -5.40 -0.36 -11.22
C GLY A 73 -6.55 -1.35 -11.00
N LYS A 74 -6.34 -2.44 -10.23
CA LYS A 74 -7.38 -3.45 -10.02
C LYS A 74 -8.57 -2.90 -9.22
N PHE A 75 -8.33 -2.07 -8.22
CA PHE A 75 -9.40 -1.44 -7.47
C PHE A 75 -10.07 -0.31 -8.28
N ALA A 76 -9.30 0.45 -9.07
CA ALA A 76 -9.87 1.44 -9.99
C ALA A 76 -10.80 0.78 -11.02
N GLU A 77 -10.44 -0.38 -11.59
CA GLU A 77 -11.30 -1.17 -12.45
C GLU A 77 -12.62 -1.53 -11.74
N LYS A 78 -12.54 -2.06 -10.51
CA LYS A 78 -13.71 -2.43 -9.71
C LYS A 78 -14.64 -1.25 -9.43
N MET A 79 -14.10 -0.07 -9.13
CA MET A 79 -14.87 1.16 -8.95
C MET A 79 -15.55 1.60 -10.26
N LEU A 80 -14.84 1.54 -11.39
CA LEU A 80 -15.41 1.84 -12.71
C LEU A 80 -16.54 0.89 -13.08
N ASP A 81 -16.39 -0.40 -12.80
CA ASP A 81 -17.40 -1.42 -13.05
C ASP A 81 -18.63 -1.26 -12.12
N ALA A 82 -18.42 -0.66 -10.93
CA ALA A 82 -19.49 -0.27 -10.02
C ALA A 82 -20.19 1.05 -10.41
N GLY A 83 -19.78 1.70 -11.52
CA GLY A 83 -20.43 2.90 -12.07
C GLY A 83 -19.84 4.24 -11.61
N PHE A 84 -18.73 4.25 -10.85
CA PHE A 84 -18.03 5.49 -10.49
C PHE A 84 -17.22 6.02 -11.68
N LYS A 85 -17.06 7.34 -11.75
CA LYS A 85 -16.04 7.98 -12.57
C LYS A 85 -14.75 8.00 -11.76
N VAL A 86 -13.70 7.37 -12.26
CA VAL A 86 -12.43 7.21 -11.52
C VAL A 86 -11.29 7.79 -12.32
N ASP A 87 -10.49 8.63 -11.71
CA ASP A 87 -9.16 8.99 -12.21
C ASP A 87 -8.08 8.45 -11.25
N CYS A 88 -6.88 8.24 -11.74
CA CYS A 88 -5.79 7.60 -11.01
C CYS A 88 -4.57 8.50 -10.91
N VAL A 89 -3.88 8.48 -9.76
CA VAL A 89 -2.56 9.12 -9.59
C VAL A 89 -1.54 8.09 -9.15
N SER A 90 -0.43 8.01 -9.87
CA SER A 90 0.69 7.15 -9.50
C SER A 90 2.02 7.74 -9.98
N PRO A 91 3.06 7.82 -9.12
CA PRO A 91 4.39 8.25 -9.53
C PRO A 91 5.21 7.15 -10.21
N SER A 92 4.70 5.91 -10.29
CA SER A 92 5.43 4.76 -10.84
C SER A 92 5.09 4.54 -12.32
N PRO A 93 6.04 4.76 -13.26
CA PRO A 93 5.81 4.51 -14.67
C PRO A 93 5.46 3.04 -14.98
N ASN A 94 6.01 2.10 -14.21
CA ASN A 94 5.75 0.67 -14.42
C ASN A 94 4.32 0.31 -14.00
N LEU A 95 3.87 0.73 -12.81
CA LEU A 95 2.49 0.50 -12.38
C LEU A 95 1.50 1.22 -13.30
N THR A 96 1.81 2.43 -13.74
CA THR A 96 0.97 3.19 -14.69
C THR A 96 0.73 2.42 -16.00
N LYS A 97 1.71 1.66 -16.49
CA LYS A 97 1.51 0.77 -17.65
C LYS A 97 0.47 -0.32 -17.38
N HIS A 98 0.51 -0.93 -16.19
CA HIS A 98 -0.50 -1.92 -15.80
C HIS A 98 -1.89 -1.29 -15.68
N VAL A 99 -1.97 -0.11 -15.09
CA VAL A 99 -3.23 0.65 -14.99
C VAL A 99 -3.78 0.94 -16.39
N LYS A 100 -2.96 1.49 -17.31
CA LYS A 100 -3.38 1.78 -18.69
C LYS A 100 -3.85 0.54 -19.44
N ALA A 101 -3.14 -0.58 -19.28
CA ALA A 101 -3.54 -1.84 -19.92
C ALA A 101 -4.86 -2.39 -19.38
N ARG A 102 -5.19 -2.13 -18.11
CA ARG A 102 -6.39 -2.62 -17.43
C ARG A 102 -7.63 -1.79 -17.71
N ILE A 103 -7.53 -0.49 -17.48
CA ILE A 103 -8.70 0.42 -17.53
C ILE A 103 -8.81 1.19 -18.85
N GLY A 104 -7.77 1.16 -19.69
CA GLY A 104 -7.76 1.81 -21.00
C GLY A 104 -8.09 3.30 -20.91
N ASN A 105 -8.99 3.75 -21.80
CA ASN A 105 -9.43 5.15 -21.87
C ASN A 105 -10.60 5.49 -20.95
N ARG A 106 -10.97 4.60 -20.01
CA ARG A 106 -12.08 4.84 -19.07
C ARG A 106 -11.73 5.85 -17.99
N SER A 107 -10.43 6.15 -17.81
CA SER A 107 -9.90 7.03 -16.74
C SER A 107 -8.75 7.88 -17.26
N GLU A 108 -8.60 9.06 -16.69
CA GLU A 108 -7.34 9.80 -16.78
C GLU A 108 -6.33 9.25 -15.75
N ILE A 109 -5.08 9.13 -16.16
CA ILE A 109 -4.01 8.59 -15.33
C ILE A 109 -2.90 9.63 -15.25
N PHE A 110 -2.75 10.23 -14.08
CA PHE A 110 -1.73 11.22 -13.77
C PHE A 110 -0.45 10.52 -13.29
N GLU A 111 0.58 10.50 -14.13
CA GLU A 111 1.88 9.92 -13.79
C GLU A 111 2.75 10.94 -13.06
N CYS A 112 2.41 11.23 -11.82
CA CYS A 112 3.09 12.20 -10.96
C CYS A 112 2.90 11.83 -9.49
N ARG A 113 3.64 12.51 -8.61
CA ARG A 113 3.32 12.49 -7.18
C ARG A 113 2.01 13.21 -6.93
N TYR A 114 1.24 12.77 -5.94
CA TYR A 114 -0.04 13.38 -5.61
C TYR A 114 0.09 14.87 -5.26
N GLU A 115 1.12 15.23 -4.54
CA GLU A 115 1.40 16.62 -4.14
C GLU A 115 1.69 17.54 -5.34
N ASP A 116 2.18 16.96 -6.44
CA ASP A 116 2.55 17.68 -7.67
C ASP A 116 1.46 17.61 -8.74
N LEU A 117 0.30 17.00 -8.41
CA LEU A 117 -0.83 16.88 -9.35
C LEU A 117 -1.32 18.26 -9.81
N SER A 118 -1.39 18.44 -11.14
CA SER A 118 -1.99 19.62 -11.77
C SER A 118 -3.22 19.17 -12.56
N THR A 119 -4.39 19.62 -12.14
CA THR A 119 -5.67 19.32 -12.79
C THR A 119 -6.69 20.42 -12.50
N ASN A 120 -7.59 20.63 -13.46
CA ASN A 120 -8.77 21.51 -13.29
C ASN A 120 -10.01 20.74 -12.84
N LYS A 121 -9.88 19.39 -12.64
CA LYS A 121 -10.99 18.56 -12.16
C LYS A 121 -11.11 18.68 -10.64
N SER A 122 -12.34 18.50 -10.18
CA SER A 122 -12.65 18.31 -8.76
C SER A 122 -13.37 16.96 -8.57
N TYR A 123 -13.27 16.41 -7.37
CA TYR A 123 -13.76 15.06 -7.05
C TYR A 123 -14.67 15.07 -5.84
N ASP A 124 -15.64 14.16 -5.82
CA ASP A 124 -16.51 13.94 -4.66
C ASP A 124 -15.78 13.16 -3.57
N LEU A 125 -14.84 12.29 -3.99
CA LEU A 125 -14.06 11.45 -3.09
C LEU A 125 -12.59 11.40 -3.54
N ILE A 126 -11.69 11.65 -2.61
CA ILE A 126 -10.27 11.32 -2.75
C ILE A 126 -10.03 10.08 -1.89
N LEU A 127 -9.51 9.04 -2.52
CA LEU A 127 -9.21 7.76 -1.90
C LEU A 127 -7.71 7.55 -1.79
N CYS A 128 -7.24 7.27 -0.57
CA CYS A 128 -5.88 6.83 -0.29
C CYS A 128 -5.92 5.44 0.37
N SER A 129 -5.76 4.39 -0.42
CA SER A 129 -5.69 3.01 0.06
C SER A 129 -4.26 2.51 0.02
N GLU A 130 -3.65 2.30 1.20
CA GLU A 130 -2.24 1.90 1.40
C GLU A 130 -1.21 2.80 0.68
N SER A 131 -1.58 4.03 0.45
CA SER A 131 -0.77 5.02 -0.27
C SER A 131 -0.49 6.26 0.57
N PHE A 132 -1.34 6.56 1.55
CA PHE A 132 -1.24 7.76 2.39
C PHE A 132 0.08 7.83 3.19
N GLN A 133 0.59 6.70 3.60
CA GLN A 133 1.87 6.56 4.32
C GLN A 133 3.08 7.12 3.56
N TYR A 134 2.98 7.31 2.26
CA TYR A 134 4.07 7.82 1.40
C TYR A 134 3.94 9.30 1.07
N LEU A 135 2.81 9.91 1.38
CA LEU A 135 2.52 11.31 1.08
C LEU A 135 3.16 12.25 2.11
N LEU A 136 3.50 13.44 1.68
CA LEU A 136 3.90 14.53 2.57
C LEU A 136 2.63 15.15 3.17
N LEU A 137 2.36 14.88 4.44
CA LEU A 137 1.08 15.14 5.10
C LEU A 137 0.51 16.53 4.77
N GLU A 138 1.28 17.58 5.03
CA GLU A 138 0.84 18.96 4.87
C GLU A 138 0.50 19.26 3.40
N LYS A 139 1.41 18.93 2.48
CA LYS A 139 1.22 19.15 1.04
C LYS A 139 0.08 18.31 0.46
N ALA A 140 -0.06 17.07 0.92
CA ALA A 140 -1.15 16.21 0.50
C ALA A 140 -2.50 16.77 0.93
N MET A 141 -2.60 17.33 2.14
CA MET A 141 -3.84 17.93 2.63
C MET A 141 -4.17 19.23 1.92
N ASP A 142 -3.17 20.08 1.61
CA ASP A 142 -3.37 21.30 0.79
C ASP A 142 -3.91 20.93 -0.60
N LYS A 143 -3.30 19.90 -1.23
CA LYS A 143 -3.78 19.36 -2.51
C LYS A 143 -5.21 18.84 -2.40
N THR A 144 -5.49 18.02 -1.38
CA THR A 144 -6.83 17.47 -1.12
C THR A 144 -7.88 18.57 -1.02
N GLN A 145 -7.61 19.62 -0.24
CA GLN A 145 -8.54 20.76 -0.11
C GLN A 145 -8.79 21.45 -1.44
N SER A 146 -7.76 21.58 -2.29
CA SER A 146 -7.85 22.33 -3.56
C SER A 146 -8.65 21.63 -4.64
N ILE A 147 -8.76 20.28 -4.59
CA ILE A 147 -9.41 19.48 -5.65
C ILE A 147 -10.63 18.68 -5.16
N LEU A 148 -10.99 18.76 -3.88
CA LEU A 148 -12.28 18.26 -3.40
C LEU A 148 -13.40 19.23 -3.70
N ASN A 149 -14.52 18.70 -4.19
CA ASN A 149 -15.78 19.41 -4.27
C ASN A 149 -16.22 19.93 -2.88
N ASP A 150 -17.13 20.89 -2.83
CA ASP A 150 -17.78 21.29 -1.58
C ASP A 150 -18.47 20.06 -0.96
N LYS A 151 -18.29 19.89 0.35
CA LYS A 151 -18.72 18.67 1.07
C LYS A 151 -18.16 17.36 0.53
N GLY A 152 -17.14 17.42 -0.32
CA GLY A 152 -16.42 16.23 -0.78
C GLY A 152 -15.72 15.49 0.36
N HIS A 153 -15.29 14.27 0.11
CA HIS A 153 -14.80 13.38 1.13
C HIS A 153 -13.36 12.93 0.88
N LEU A 154 -12.61 12.74 1.96
CA LEU A 154 -11.31 12.07 1.96
C LEU A 154 -11.44 10.75 2.71
N LEU A 155 -11.20 9.63 2.03
CA LEU A 155 -11.14 8.31 2.62
C LEU A 155 -9.69 7.84 2.64
N ILE A 156 -9.18 7.57 3.83
CA ILE A 156 -7.85 7.04 4.06
C ILE A 156 -7.99 5.65 4.68
N CYS A 157 -7.45 4.63 4.03
CA CYS A 157 -7.36 3.30 4.59
C CYS A 157 -5.91 2.84 4.54
N ASP A 158 -5.19 3.00 5.66
CA ASP A 158 -3.75 2.78 5.74
C ASP A 158 -3.32 2.49 7.18
N PHE A 159 -2.07 2.08 7.35
CA PHE A 159 -1.52 1.88 8.68
C PHE A 159 -0.73 3.10 9.18
N PHE A 160 -0.81 3.29 10.48
CA PHE A 160 -0.18 4.38 11.22
C PHE A 160 0.74 3.80 12.31
N GLN A 161 1.75 4.58 12.70
CA GLN A 161 2.65 4.21 13.79
C GLN A 161 1.99 4.50 15.14
N ARG A 162 1.98 3.52 16.02
CA ARG A 162 1.61 3.71 17.45
C ARG A 162 2.78 4.35 18.20
N ASN A 163 2.46 5.05 19.28
CA ASN A 163 3.47 5.61 20.18
C ASN A 163 3.87 4.55 21.23
N VAL A 164 4.67 3.57 20.79
CA VAL A 164 5.20 2.50 21.63
C VAL A 164 6.71 2.45 21.54
N SER A 165 7.37 1.98 22.60
CA SER A 165 8.84 1.81 22.62
C SER A 165 9.28 0.67 21.73
N GLY A 166 10.48 0.79 21.14
CA GLY A 166 11.06 -0.23 20.27
C GLY A 166 11.09 0.18 18.79
N LYS A 167 11.47 -0.76 17.93
CA LYS A 167 11.53 -0.56 16.49
C LYS A 167 10.56 -1.48 15.79
N SER A 168 9.65 -0.91 15.02
CA SER A 168 8.76 -1.68 14.15
C SER A 168 9.57 -2.43 13.07
N PRO A 169 9.28 -3.71 12.83
CA PRO A 169 9.86 -4.45 11.70
C PRO A 169 9.31 -3.93 10.35
N VAL A 170 8.11 -3.36 10.35
CA VAL A 170 7.48 -2.73 9.18
C VAL A 170 7.75 -1.23 9.19
N SER A 171 8.46 -0.74 8.19
CA SER A 171 8.72 0.70 8.01
C SER A 171 7.48 1.43 7.46
N GLY A 172 7.49 2.76 7.48
CA GLY A 172 6.41 3.59 6.95
C GLY A 172 5.30 3.88 7.96
N GLY A 173 4.25 4.53 7.47
CA GLY A 173 3.13 5.03 8.26
C GLY A 173 3.43 6.35 8.97
N HIS A 174 2.50 7.28 8.96
CA HIS A 174 2.57 8.47 9.79
C HIS A 174 2.34 8.11 11.26
N LYS A 175 2.91 8.89 12.19
CA LYS A 175 2.57 8.76 13.62
C LYS A 175 1.09 9.10 13.80
N ILE A 176 0.32 8.19 14.38
CA ILE A 176 -1.15 8.36 14.51
C ILE A 176 -1.51 9.64 15.28
N GLU A 177 -0.83 9.91 16.39
CA GLU A 177 -1.09 11.11 17.20
C GLU A 177 -0.81 12.40 16.43
N ARG A 178 0.31 12.45 15.67
CA ARG A 178 0.65 13.62 14.82
C ARG A 178 -0.43 13.82 13.77
N PHE A 179 -0.85 12.76 13.09
CA PHE A 179 -1.90 12.81 12.07
C PHE A 179 -3.22 13.32 12.65
N LEU A 180 -3.70 12.72 13.73
CA LEU A 180 -4.96 13.13 14.36
C LEU A 180 -4.93 14.57 14.87
N ASN A 181 -3.81 15.00 15.47
CA ASN A 181 -3.66 16.39 15.93
C ASN A 181 -3.61 17.38 14.77
N TYR A 182 -2.97 17.02 13.67
CA TYR A 182 -2.94 17.84 12.46
C TYR A 182 -4.35 17.94 11.85
N MET A 183 -5.09 16.83 11.72
CA MET A 183 -6.43 16.83 11.16
C MET A 183 -7.43 17.70 11.95
N LYS A 184 -7.26 17.84 13.28
CA LYS A 184 -8.09 18.77 14.09
C LYS A 184 -7.96 20.23 13.70
N THR A 185 -6.85 20.60 13.05
CA THR A 185 -6.60 22.00 12.59
C THR A 185 -7.04 22.22 11.16
N GLN A 186 -7.48 21.18 10.46
CA GLN A 186 -7.87 21.25 9.06
C GLN A 186 -9.39 21.44 8.91
N PRO A 187 -9.87 22.04 7.80
CA PRO A 187 -11.28 22.24 7.55
C PRO A 187 -11.98 20.94 7.14
N PHE A 188 -11.90 19.94 8.00
CA PHE A 188 -12.50 18.60 7.79
C PHE A 188 -13.21 18.13 9.05
N THR A 189 -14.39 17.55 8.86
CA THR A 189 -15.12 16.84 9.91
C THR A 189 -14.88 15.34 9.77
N GLN A 190 -14.43 14.69 10.83
CA GLN A 190 -14.26 13.23 10.87
C GLN A 190 -15.63 12.55 10.96
N ILE A 191 -15.94 11.69 10.00
CA ILE A 191 -17.19 10.93 9.93
C ILE A 191 -17.00 9.51 10.47
N ILE A 192 -15.90 8.85 10.06
CA ILE A 192 -15.57 7.47 10.47
C ILE A 192 -14.12 7.42 10.93
N ASP A 193 -13.91 6.64 11.99
CA ASP A 193 -12.62 6.19 12.47
C ASP A 193 -12.75 4.72 12.90
N LYS A 194 -12.29 3.80 12.07
CA LYS A 194 -12.43 2.37 12.30
C LYS A 194 -11.07 1.68 12.32
N ASP A 195 -10.76 1.01 13.41
CA ASP A 195 -9.56 0.18 13.54
C ASP A 195 -9.83 -1.20 12.91
N ILE A 196 -9.07 -1.55 11.91
CA ILE A 196 -9.12 -2.84 11.20
C ILE A 196 -7.78 -3.58 11.26
N THR A 197 -6.99 -3.25 12.28
CA THR A 197 -5.66 -3.86 12.47
C THR A 197 -5.75 -5.38 12.57
N ARG A 198 -6.77 -5.88 13.27
CA ARG A 198 -6.96 -7.32 13.47
C ARG A 198 -7.27 -8.05 12.16
N GLU A 199 -8.06 -7.41 11.31
CA GLU A 199 -8.51 -7.98 10.04
C GLU A 199 -7.43 -7.90 8.95
N THR A 200 -6.48 -6.97 9.05
CA THR A 200 -5.44 -6.78 8.02
C THR A 200 -4.09 -7.41 8.39
N SER A 201 -3.76 -7.45 9.67
CA SER A 201 -2.46 -7.94 10.16
C SER A 201 -2.12 -9.38 9.76
N PRO A 202 -3.07 -10.33 9.56
CA PRO A 202 -2.74 -11.69 9.12
C PRO A 202 -2.07 -11.75 7.74
N SER A 203 -2.25 -10.75 6.87
CA SER A 203 -1.54 -10.66 5.60
C SER A 203 -0.01 -10.66 5.76
N LEU A 204 0.48 -10.18 6.91
CA LEU A 204 1.92 -10.17 7.20
C LEU A 204 2.44 -11.56 7.59
N ASP A 205 1.61 -12.41 8.18
CA ASP A 205 1.99 -13.79 8.47
C ASP A 205 2.18 -14.57 7.17
N ILE A 206 1.27 -14.41 6.19
CA ILE A 206 1.43 -14.99 4.85
C ILE A 206 2.73 -14.50 4.18
N MET A 207 3.01 -13.21 4.27
CA MET A 207 4.24 -12.64 3.68
C MET A 207 5.50 -13.14 4.41
N ARG A 208 5.46 -13.23 5.73
CA ARG A 208 6.55 -13.79 6.54
C ARG A 208 6.85 -15.23 6.13
N ASP A 209 5.81 -16.06 6.04
CA ASP A 209 5.96 -17.47 5.72
C ASP A 209 6.53 -17.66 4.30
N LEU A 210 6.06 -16.88 3.32
CA LEU A 210 6.67 -16.86 1.97
C LEU A 210 8.17 -16.49 2.02
N ILE A 211 8.52 -15.49 2.79
CA ILE A 211 9.92 -15.06 2.91
C ILE A 211 10.77 -16.14 3.60
N GLN A 212 10.27 -16.71 4.68
CA GLN A 212 11.04 -17.67 5.50
C GLN A 212 11.11 -19.07 4.89
N GLU A 213 10.03 -19.52 4.29
CA GLU A 213 9.94 -20.90 3.79
C GLU A 213 10.36 -21.06 2.31
N VAL A 214 10.31 -19.96 1.54
CA VAL A 214 10.64 -20.01 0.12
C VAL A 214 11.83 -19.12 -0.23
N ILE A 215 11.72 -17.81 0.02
CA ILE A 215 12.73 -16.85 -0.46
C ILE A 215 14.07 -17.03 0.24
N PHE A 216 14.07 -17.18 1.56
CA PHE A 216 15.30 -17.34 2.33
C PHE A 216 16.04 -18.65 2.07
N PRO A 217 15.41 -19.83 2.06
CA PRO A 217 16.05 -21.07 1.66
C PRO A 217 16.60 -21.02 0.23
N THR A 218 15.84 -20.48 -0.72
CA THR A 218 16.28 -20.31 -2.12
C THR A 218 17.52 -19.42 -2.20
N TRP A 219 17.54 -18.31 -1.47
CA TRP A 219 18.72 -17.44 -1.37
C TRP A 219 19.94 -18.18 -0.83
N ASN A 220 19.78 -18.98 0.22
CA ASN A 220 20.88 -19.75 0.82
C ASN A 220 21.45 -20.80 -0.15
N ILE A 221 20.61 -21.48 -0.89
CA ILE A 221 21.02 -22.45 -1.93
C ILE A 221 21.84 -21.73 -3.02
N MET A 222 21.33 -20.57 -3.51
CA MET A 222 22.07 -19.78 -4.51
C MET A 222 23.38 -19.22 -3.97
N ALA A 223 23.39 -18.74 -2.73
CA ALA A 223 24.61 -18.26 -2.08
C ALA A 223 25.64 -19.38 -1.90
N TYR A 224 25.21 -20.57 -1.50
CA TYR A 224 26.06 -21.76 -1.43
C TYR A 224 26.66 -22.10 -2.80
N TYR A 225 25.85 -22.16 -3.85
CA TYR A 225 26.32 -22.41 -5.22
C TYR A 225 27.39 -21.38 -5.64
N MET A 226 27.12 -20.09 -5.43
CA MET A 226 28.03 -19.01 -5.80
C MET A 226 29.33 -19.03 -4.99
N THR A 227 29.28 -19.34 -3.70
CA THR A 227 30.49 -19.40 -2.86
C THR A 227 31.33 -20.61 -3.18
N SER A 228 30.73 -21.73 -3.54
CA SER A 228 31.43 -22.97 -3.90
C SER A 228 32.08 -22.91 -5.28
N ASN A 229 31.38 -22.39 -6.27
CA ASN A 229 31.86 -22.40 -7.67
C ASN A 229 32.61 -21.12 -8.07
N TYR A 230 32.32 -19.98 -7.43
CA TYR A 230 32.91 -18.66 -7.75
C TYR A 230 33.44 -17.95 -6.50
N PRO A 231 34.37 -18.55 -5.72
CA PRO A 231 34.74 -18.04 -4.39
C PRO A 231 35.38 -16.63 -4.41
N ARG A 232 36.14 -16.29 -5.45
CA ARG A 232 36.76 -14.96 -5.57
C ARG A 232 35.72 -13.87 -5.84
N PHE A 233 34.78 -14.15 -6.75
CA PHE A 233 33.67 -13.25 -7.06
C PHE A 233 32.75 -13.07 -5.85
N SER A 234 32.41 -14.15 -5.17
CA SER A 234 31.54 -14.12 -3.99
C SER A 234 32.14 -13.31 -2.85
N ARG A 235 33.48 -13.41 -2.61
CA ARG A 235 34.17 -12.59 -1.63
C ARG A 235 34.10 -11.10 -1.97
N LEU A 236 34.39 -10.74 -3.24
CA LEU A 236 34.34 -9.36 -3.70
C LEU A 236 32.92 -8.80 -3.59
N PHE A 237 31.93 -9.54 -4.06
CA PHE A 237 30.51 -9.19 -3.99
C PHE A 237 30.06 -8.97 -2.53
N SER A 238 30.35 -9.94 -1.66
CA SER A 238 30.00 -9.84 -0.23
C SER A 238 30.70 -8.67 0.45
N PHE A 239 31.93 -8.37 0.10
CA PHE A 239 32.65 -7.21 0.63
C PHE A 239 32.02 -5.90 0.19
N VAL A 240 31.75 -5.72 -1.11
CA VAL A 240 31.16 -4.51 -1.67
C VAL A 240 29.74 -4.27 -1.14
N PHE A 241 28.92 -5.32 -1.06
CA PHE A 241 27.51 -5.23 -0.69
C PHE A 241 27.22 -5.58 0.78
N ARG A 242 28.25 -5.79 1.63
CA ARG A 242 28.12 -6.24 3.03
C ARG A 242 27.08 -5.48 3.85
N LYS A 243 27.01 -4.15 3.71
CA LYS A 243 26.04 -3.31 4.44
C LYS A 243 24.62 -3.54 3.96
N LYS A 244 24.42 -3.67 2.63
CA LYS A 244 23.09 -3.91 2.03
C LYS A 244 22.60 -5.33 2.34
N ILE A 245 23.48 -6.34 2.28
CA ILE A 245 23.17 -7.72 2.64
C ILE A 245 22.77 -7.81 4.11
N ALA A 246 23.55 -7.20 5.02
CA ALA A 246 23.24 -7.19 6.45
C ALA A 246 21.93 -6.42 6.76
N GLN A 247 21.62 -5.36 6.01
CA GLN A 247 20.37 -4.62 6.14
C GLN A 247 19.17 -5.46 5.66
N ALA A 248 19.29 -6.12 4.50
CA ALA A 248 18.28 -7.01 3.97
C ALA A 248 18.03 -8.19 4.92
N HIS A 249 19.10 -8.81 5.42
CA HIS A 249 18.99 -9.92 6.39
C HIS A 249 18.24 -9.48 7.65
N ARG A 250 18.60 -8.35 8.25
CA ARG A 250 17.89 -7.82 9.43
C ARG A 250 16.45 -7.48 9.17
N LYS A 251 16.15 -6.95 7.97
CA LYS A 251 14.79 -6.49 7.63
C LYS A 251 13.85 -7.65 7.29
N TYR A 252 14.33 -8.64 6.54
CA TYR A 252 13.47 -9.66 5.94
C TYR A 252 13.63 -11.05 6.53
N PHE A 253 14.82 -11.38 7.08
CA PHE A 253 15.16 -12.73 7.51
C PHE A 253 15.29 -12.91 9.03
N SER A 254 15.12 -11.86 9.81
CA SER A 254 15.21 -11.96 11.29
C SER A 254 13.91 -12.45 11.97
N GLY A 255 12.91 -12.87 11.19
CA GLY A 255 11.66 -13.43 11.72
C GLY A 255 10.69 -12.44 12.36
N GLY A 256 11.03 -11.15 12.37
CA GLY A 256 10.30 -10.12 13.11
C GLY A 256 9.06 -9.54 12.44
N THR A 257 8.59 -10.07 11.29
CA THR A 257 7.46 -9.45 10.56
C THR A 257 6.22 -10.32 10.70
N SER A 258 5.67 -10.43 11.92
CA SER A 258 4.39 -11.11 12.15
C SER A 258 3.23 -10.11 12.24
N GLY A 259 2.00 -10.61 12.03
CA GLY A 259 0.79 -9.84 12.24
C GLY A 259 0.68 -9.30 13.67
N GLU A 260 1.08 -10.06 14.68
CA GLU A 260 1.12 -9.66 16.08
C GLU A 260 2.10 -8.50 16.32
N GLN A 261 3.32 -8.61 15.81
CA GLN A 261 4.30 -7.53 15.92
C GLN A 261 3.86 -6.27 15.17
N PHE A 262 3.24 -6.45 14.01
CA PHE A 262 2.63 -5.32 13.32
C PHE A 262 1.58 -4.64 14.19
N ALA A 263 0.63 -5.38 14.75
CA ALA A 263 -0.43 -4.85 15.60
C ALA A 263 0.09 -4.16 16.87
N HIS A 264 1.26 -4.59 17.38
CA HIS A 264 1.92 -3.92 18.50
C HIS A 264 2.41 -2.52 18.13
N PHE A 265 3.10 -2.39 16.97
CA PHE A 265 3.74 -1.12 16.56
C PHE A 265 2.88 -0.24 15.68
N LYS A 266 1.86 -0.80 15.04
CA LYS A 266 1.01 -0.13 14.05
C LYS A 266 -0.46 -0.28 14.40
N THR A 267 -1.25 0.62 13.88
CA THR A 267 -2.70 0.50 13.81
C THR A 267 -3.11 0.71 12.36
N TYR A 268 -3.96 -0.16 11.85
CA TYR A 268 -4.49 -0.03 10.50
C TYR A 268 -5.89 0.57 10.60
N ARG A 269 -6.08 1.74 9.98
CA ARG A 269 -7.29 2.55 10.20
C ARG A 269 -7.96 2.90 8.88
N LEU A 270 -9.28 2.83 8.90
CA LEU A 270 -10.11 3.52 7.92
C LEU A 270 -10.59 4.83 8.55
N PHE A 271 -10.20 5.94 7.93
CA PHE A 271 -10.71 7.26 8.25
C PHE A 271 -11.54 7.79 7.09
N LEU A 272 -12.71 8.31 7.39
CA LEU A 272 -13.52 9.09 6.46
C LEU A 272 -13.70 10.50 7.02
N TYR A 273 -13.29 11.48 6.23
CA TYR A 273 -13.43 12.89 6.52
C TYR A 273 -14.31 13.56 5.47
N GLN A 274 -15.11 14.56 5.89
CA GLN A 274 -15.84 15.42 4.99
C GLN A 274 -15.25 16.84 5.05
N LYS A 275 -15.03 17.44 3.89
CA LYS A 275 -14.60 18.85 3.78
C LYS A 275 -15.71 19.76 4.30
N ASN A 276 -15.35 20.65 5.22
CA ASN A 276 -16.25 21.71 5.68
C ASN A 276 -16.46 22.74 4.56
N ASN A 277 -17.57 23.45 4.62
CA ASN A 277 -17.86 24.53 3.68
C ASN A 277 -16.89 25.70 3.86
#